data_e9180134e0917d6d0608909c80f724ca
#
_entry.id   e9180134e0917d6d0608909c80f724ca
#
_cell.length_a   1.000
_cell.length_b   1.000
_cell.length_c   1.000
_cell.angle_alpha   90.00
_cell.angle_beta   90.00
_cell.angle_gamma   90.00
#
_symmetry.space_group_name_H-M   'P 1'
#
loop_
_entity.id
_entity.type
_entity.pdbx_description
1 polymer ?
#
loop_
_entity_poly.entity_id
_entity_poly.type
_entity_poly.pdbx_seq_one_letter_code
_entity_poly.pdbx_strand_id
1 'polypeptide(L)'
;RDDVESRGLGDVYKRQARYRKEQHGAMDDTALRTLETRLQYLRNLAQRREEVKSSIAAQEKLTEELAKAIDEAATLAEVEDLYRPYKPKRRTRATIAKEKGLEPLADAIFAQTLKMDAPEVLAQAYIDPETGVETIEDALAGASDILAERISDDAEVRKSLRTLMNRRGTARSAAAKDEEDDKTAVYRQYFEFSQPISRLQSHQVLALNRGEREGALKVSLSVDRDEALQCIRRGVVKPGSPAMEFIKSVCDDSYDRLLEPSMERELRTALTDIANEQAIHNFALNLRPLLMQPPVKGAVTMGLDPGYSHGCKVAVVDETGKVLDTTVVYPTFGEKQKQDAIAKLSQLIKKDNVRHLAIGNGTASRETEAMAVEMIHKLGGGVSYMIVNEAGASVYSASKLAAEEFPQYDVNLRSAVSIARRLQDPLAELVKIDPKAIGVGQYQHDMPEKELDAALGGVV
;
A
#
# COMPACT_ATOMS: atom_id res chain seq x y z
N ARG A 1 1.85 8.47 -31.10
CA ARG A 1 0.82 7.45 -30.85
C ARG A 1 0.72 7.07 -29.39
N ASP A 2 1.81 7.16 -28.61
CA ASP A 2 1.86 6.76 -27.20
C ASP A 2 1.28 7.80 -26.21
N ASP A 3 1.11 9.05 -26.65
CA ASP A 3 0.55 10.14 -25.82
C ASP A 3 -0.99 10.14 -25.75
N VAL A 4 -1.65 9.33 -26.59
CA VAL A 4 -3.11 9.19 -26.62
C VAL A 4 -3.59 8.06 -25.70
N GLU A 5 -2.75 7.07 -25.42
CA GLU A 5 -3.12 5.94 -24.56
C GLU A 5 -3.08 6.27 -23.05
N SER A 6 -2.20 7.16 -22.60
CA SER A 6 -2.10 7.52 -21.18
C SER A 6 -3.15 8.53 -20.70
N ARG A 7 -3.71 9.35 -21.60
CA ARG A 7 -4.86 10.23 -21.30
C ARG A 7 -6.22 9.53 -21.47
N GLY A 8 -6.22 8.29 -21.98
CA GLY A 8 -7.39 7.70 -22.60
C GLY A 8 -8.41 7.05 -21.68
N LEU A 9 -8.03 6.47 -20.56
CA LEU A 9 -8.95 5.63 -19.80
C LEU A 9 -9.86 6.44 -18.86
N GLY A 10 -9.32 7.37 -18.08
CA GLY A 10 -10.14 8.21 -17.21
C GLY A 10 -11.15 9.10 -17.95
N ASP A 11 -10.79 9.64 -19.12
CA ASP A 11 -11.68 10.46 -19.95
C ASP A 11 -12.73 9.61 -20.70
N VAL A 12 -12.43 8.36 -21.02
CA VAL A 12 -13.38 7.43 -21.64
C VAL A 12 -14.53 7.09 -20.68
N TYR A 13 -14.26 6.91 -19.39
CA TYR A 13 -15.34 6.67 -18.41
C TYR A 13 -16.22 7.88 -18.21
N LYS A 14 -15.61 9.06 -18.01
CA LYS A 14 -16.36 10.30 -17.84
C LYS A 14 -17.28 10.54 -19.03
N ARG A 15 -16.83 10.25 -20.25
CA ARG A 15 -17.66 10.32 -21.46
C ARG A 15 -18.72 9.23 -21.51
N GLN A 16 -18.37 8.00 -21.19
CA GLN A 16 -19.34 6.89 -21.21
C GLN A 16 -20.41 7.09 -20.12
N ALA A 17 -20.01 7.37 -18.89
CA ALA A 17 -20.95 7.59 -17.79
C ALA A 17 -21.89 8.77 -18.04
N ARG A 18 -21.43 9.85 -18.69
CA ARG A 18 -22.26 11.04 -18.95
C ARG A 18 -23.06 10.98 -20.23
N TYR A 19 -22.51 10.44 -21.32
CA TYR A 19 -23.06 10.62 -22.67
C TYR A 19 -23.53 9.33 -23.35
N ARG A 20 -23.31 8.17 -22.74
CA ARG A 20 -23.68 6.87 -23.33
C ARG A 20 -24.43 5.94 -22.37
N LYS A 21 -25.23 6.50 -21.49
CA LYS A 21 -26.04 5.77 -20.49
C LYS A 21 -26.88 4.64 -21.09
N GLU A 22 -27.35 4.83 -22.31
CA GLU A 22 -28.14 3.84 -23.05
C GLU A 22 -27.33 2.59 -23.43
N GLN A 23 -26.01 2.72 -23.63
CA GLN A 23 -25.16 1.61 -24.07
C GLN A 23 -24.70 0.69 -22.93
N HIS A 24 -24.65 1.20 -21.70
CA HIS A 24 -24.19 0.43 -20.54
C HIS A 24 -25.27 0.18 -19.47
N GLY A 25 -26.56 0.35 -19.84
CA GLY A 25 -27.68 0.03 -18.95
C GLY A 25 -27.76 0.92 -17.69
N ALA A 26 -27.35 2.19 -17.81
CA ALA A 26 -27.34 3.18 -16.72
C ALA A 26 -26.46 2.78 -15.50
N MET A 27 -25.37 2.03 -15.72
CA MET A 27 -24.38 1.79 -14.67
C MET A 27 -23.87 3.12 -14.11
N ASP A 28 -23.73 3.18 -12.80
CA ASP A 28 -23.11 4.32 -12.15
C ASP A 28 -21.57 4.30 -12.30
N ASP A 29 -20.93 5.38 -11.91
CA ASP A 29 -19.50 5.56 -11.99
C ASP A 29 -18.73 4.48 -11.18
N THR A 30 -19.27 4.08 -10.03
CA THR A 30 -18.68 3.05 -9.16
C THR A 30 -18.71 1.67 -9.83
N ALA A 31 -19.83 1.32 -10.45
CA ALA A 31 -19.96 0.06 -11.18
C ALA A 31 -19.01 0.00 -12.39
N LEU A 32 -18.87 1.12 -13.13
CA LEU A 32 -17.96 1.22 -14.27
C LEU A 32 -16.48 1.07 -13.84
N ARG A 33 -16.09 1.67 -12.74
CA ARG A 33 -14.71 1.53 -12.18
C ARG A 33 -14.44 0.11 -11.70
N THR A 34 -15.39 -0.51 -11.03
CA THR A 34 -15.27 -1.93 -10.60
C THR A 34 -15.11 -2.84 -11.81
N LEU A 35 -15.90 -2.60 -12.86
CA LEU A 35 -15.80 -3.36 -14.11
C LEU A 35 -14.42 -3.19 -14.75
N GLU A 36 -13.90 -1.98 -14.79
CA GLU A 36 -12.55 -1.73 -15.33
C GLU A 36 -11.47 -2.46 -14.57
N THR A 37 -11.43 -2.28 -13.26
CA THR A 37 -10.44 -2.94 -12.41
C THR A 37 -10.47 -4.45 -12.65
N ARG A 38 -11.67 -5.04 -12.72
CA ARG A 38 -11.83 -6.46 -13.00
C ARG A 38 -11.39 -6.83 -14.42
N LEU A 39 -11.73 -6.02 -15.40
CA LEU A 39 -11.32 -6.24 -16.79
C LEU A 39 -9.80 -6.16 -16.94
N GLN A 40 -9.16 -5.18 -16.30
CA GLN A 40 -7.70 -5.04 -16.32
C GLN A 40 -7.03 -6.25 -15.65
N TYR A 41 -7.55 -6.71 -14.51
CA TYR A 41 -7.06 -7.93 -13.87
C TYR A 41 -7.15 -9.14 -14.78
N LEU A 42 -8.30 -9.35 -15.45
CA LEU A 42 -8.50 -10.48 -16.37
C LEU A 42 -7.60 -10.40 -17.60
N ARG A 43 -7.37 -9.19 -18.13
CA ARG A 43 -6.41 -8.98 -19.23
C ARG A 43 -4.99 -9.31 -18.80
N ASN A 44 -4.57 -8.85 -17.63
CA ASN A 44 -3.25 -9.17 -17.07
C ASN A 44 -3.10 -10.68 -16.85
N LEU A 45 -4.13 -11.34 -16.32
CA LEU A 45 -4.15 -12.79 -16.15
C LEU A 45 -4.03 -13.52 -17.48
N ALA A 46 -4.81 -13.13 -18.51
CA ALA A 46 -4.76 -13.73 -19.83
C ALA A 46 -3.39 -13.53 -20.48
N GLN A 47 -2.86 -12.31 -20.44
CA GLN A 47 -1.51 -12.01 -20.94
C GLN A 47 -0.46 -12.86 -20.23
N ARG A 48 -0.55 -12.96 -18.91
CA ARG A 48 0.43 -13.74 -18.13
C ARG A 48 0.39 -15.22 -18.45
N ARG A 49 -0.78 -15.80 -18.67
CA ARG A 49 -0.92 -17.18 -19.13
C ARG A 49 -0.18 -17.42 -20.46
N GLU A 50 -0.34 -16.52 -21.44
CA GLU A 50 0.35 -16.64 -22.74
C GLU A 50 1.86 -16.47 -22.62
N GLU A 51 2.33 -15.52 -21.80
CA GLU A 51 3.76 -15.34 -21.52
C GLU A 51 4.38 -16.61 -20.91
N VAL A 52 3.71 -17.19 -19.93
CA VAL A 52 4.16 -18.41 -19.25
C VAL A 52 4.17 -19.60 -20.22
N LYS A 53 3.10 -19.81 -20.99
CA LYS A 53 3.07 -20.88 -22.01
C LYS A 53 4.19 -20.72 -23.02
N SER A 54 4.42 -19.50 -23.52
CA SER A 54 5.49 -19.20 -24.47
C SER A 54 6.87 -19.48 -23.87
N SER A 55 7.09 -19.10 -22.61
CA SER A 55 8.36 -19.34 -21.90
C SER A 55 8.63 -20.84 -21.67
N ILE A 56 7.61 -21.64 -21.35
CA ILE A 56 7.74 -23.09 -21.16
C ILE A 56 7.91 -23.80 -22.51
N ALA A 57 7.20 -23.35 -23.56
CA ALA A 57 7.31 -23.89 -24.90
C ALA A 57 8.73 -23.66 -25.47
N ALA A 58 9.35 -22.50 -25.21
CA ALA A 58 10.73 -22.22 -25.60
C ALA A 58 11.76 -23.16 -24.94
N GLN A 59 11.38 -23.84 -23.85
CA GLN A 59 12.18 -24.86 -23.17
C GLN A 59 11.82 -26.29 -23.64
N GLU A 60 10.93 -26.44 -24.62
CA GLU A 60 10.43 -27.73 -25.13
C GLU A 60 9.75 -28.60 -24.03
N LYS A 61 9.19 -27.96 -22.99
CA LYS A 61 8.61 -28.62 -21.81
C LYS A 61 7.10 -28.43 -21.68
N LEU A 62 6.45 -27.73 -22.62
CA LEU A 62 5.00 -27.49 -22.57
C LEU A 62 4.23 -28.72 -23.04
N THR A 63 3.56 -29.41 -22.12
CA THR A 63 2.63 -30.50 -22.43
C THR A 63 1.21 -29.97 -22.62
N GLU A 64 0.33 -30.73 -23.28
CA GLU A 64 -1.09 -30.37 -23.44
C GLU A 64 -1.81 -30.23 -22.09
N GLU A 65 -1.50 -31.12 -21.11
CA GLU A 65 -2.07 -31.09 -19.78
C GLU A 65 -1.64 -29.82 -19.02
N LEU A 66 -0.35 -29.44 -19.11
CA LEU A 66 0.16 -28.24 -18.47
C LEU A 66 -0.42 -26.98 -19.10
N ALA A 67 -0.52 -26.93 -20.44
CA ALA A 67 -1.14 -25.80 -21.13
C ALA A 67 -2.61 -25.62 -20.68
N LYS A 68 -3.36 -26.72 -20.58
CA LYS A 68 -4.73 -26.71 -20.06
C LYS A 68 -4.80 -26.24 -18.63
N ALA A 69 -3.92 -26.74 -17.74
CA ALA A 69 -3.86 -26.30 -16.34
C ALA A 69 -3.58 -24.80 -16.22
N ILE A 70 -2.68 -24.24 -17.05
CA ILE A 70 -2.40 -22.79 -17.09
C ILE A 70 -3.62 -22.00 -17.56
N ASP A 71 -4.35 -22.50 -18.57
CA ASP A 71 -5.56 -21.85 -19.09
C ASP A 71 -6.73 -21.88 -18.09
N GLU A 72 -6.81 -22.91 -17.27
CA GLU A 72 -7.83 -23.08 -16.22
C GLU A 72 -7.48 -22.35 -14.92
N ALA A 73 -6.22 -21.95 -14.70
CA ALA A 73 -5.79 -21.26 -13.47
C ALA A 73 -6.56 -19.97 -13.26
N ALA A 74 -7.32 -19.86 -12.18
CA ALA A 74 -8.23 -18.74 -11.91
C ALA A 74 -7.54 -17.46 -11.44
N THR A 75 -6.30 -17.58 -10.95
CA THR A 75 -5.54 -16.48 -10.34
C THR A 75 -4.12 -16.41 -10.87
N LEU A 76 -3.50 -15.23 -10.77
CA LEU A 76 -2.08 -15.04 -11.08
C LEU A 76 -1.19 -15.93 -10.21
N ALA A 77 -1.55 -16.14 -8.94
CA ALA A 77 -0.79 -17.01 -8.04
C ALA A 77 -0.75 -18.47 -8.55
N GLU A 78 -1.89 -18.98 -9.03
CA GLU A 78 -1.94 -20.33 -9.62
C GLU A 78 -1.11 -20.43 -10.90
N VAL A 79 -1.12 -19.41 -11.75
CA VAL A 79 -0.27 -19.36 -12.95
C VAL A 79 1.22 -19.35 -12.57
N GLU A 80 1.61 -18.54 -11.58
CA GLU A 80 2.99 -18.47 -11.10
C GLU A 80 3.45 -19.80 -10.45
N ASP A 81 2.57 -20.49 -9.73
CA ASP A 81 2.88 -21.81 -9.14
C ASP A 81 3.14 -22.86 -10.24
N LEU A 82 2.33 -22.88 -11.29
CA LEU A 82 2.52 -23.78 -12.46
C LEU A 82 3.80 -23.45 -13.23
N TYR A 83 4.17 -22.17 -13.30
CA TYR A 83 5.39 -21.72 -13.97
C TYR A 83 6.66 -21.97 -13.17
N ARG A 84 6.56 -22.08 -11.84
CA ARG A 84 7.70 -22.09 -10.92
C ARG A 84 8.77 -23.13 -11.23
N PRO A 85 8.45 -24.41 -11.59
CA PRO A 85 9.45 -25.42 -11.96
C PRO A 85 10.24 -25.06 -13.22
N TYR A 86 9.70 -24.20 -14.08
CA TYR A 86 10.25 -23.83 -15.39
C TYR A 86 10.94 -22.45 -15.38
N LYS A 87 10.74 -21.69 -14.30
CA LYS A 87 11.29 -20.36 -14.16
C LYS A 87 12.82 -20.40 -14.08
N PRO A 88 13.56 -19.61 -14.89
CA PRO A 88 15.01 -19.55 -14.78
C PRO A 88 15.44 -19.17 -13.36
N LYS A 89 16.22 -20.04 -12.75
CA LYS A 89 16.73 -19.85 -11.39
C LYS A 89 18.20 -19.48 -11.41
N ARG A 90 18.64 -18.77 -10.37
CA ARG A 90 20.08 -18.63 -10.10
C ARG A 90 20.62 -20.00 -9.66
N ARG A 91 21.96 -20.15 -9.68
CA ARG A 91 22.62 -21.38 -9.24
C ARG A 91 22.23 -21.72 -7.79
N THR A 92 21.43 -22.78 -7.63
CA THR A 92 20.91 -23.30 -6.36
C THR A 92 21.69 -24.53 -5.92
N ARG A 93 21.49 -24.99 -4.67
CA ARG A 93 22.04 -26.28 -4.22
C ARG A 93 21.55 -27.43 -5.11
N ALA A 94 20.27 -27.43 -5.47
CA ALA A 94 19.68 -28.42 -6.37
C ALA A 94 20.34 -28.40 -7.78
N THR A 95 20.63 -27.21 -8.32
CA THR A 95 21.33 -27.07 -9.60
C THR A 95 22.73 -27.68 -9.53
N ILE A 96 23.47 -27.40 -8.44
CA ILE A 96 24.79 -27.96 -8.21
C ILE A 96 24.71 -29.48 -8.10
N ALA A 97 23.72 -30.03 -7.39
CA ALA A 97 23.54 -31.47 -7.26
C ALA A 97 23.17 -32.12 -8.61
N LYS A 98 22.40 -31.46 -9.46
CA LYS A 98 22.11 -31.91 -10.83
C LYS A 98 23.37 -31.91 -11.71
N GLU A 99 24.20 -30.89 -11.62
CA GLU A 99 25.51 -30.83 -12.31
C GLU A 99 26.43 -31.99 -11.91
N LYS A 100 26.32 -32.49 -10.67
CA LYS A 100 26.99 -33.68 -10.16
C LYS A 100 26.39 -35.01 -10.60
N GLY A 101 25.31 -35.00 -11.41
CA GLY A 101 24.66 -36.21 -11.91
C GLY A 101 23.72 -36.91 -10.93
N LEU A 102 23.26 -36.23 -9.85
CA LEU A 102 22.44 -36.84 -8.79
C LEU A 102 20.92 -36.80 -9.08
N GLU A 103 20.49 -36.26 -10.22
CA GLU A 103 19.05 -36.19 -10.57
C GLU A 103 18.41 -37.59 -10.72
N PRO A 104 19.04 -38.63 -11.35
CA PRO A 104 18.46 -39.95 -11.44
C PRO A 104 18.30 -40.63 -10.06
N LEU A 105 19.24 -40.38 -9.11
CA LEU A 105 19.10 -40.84 -7.74
C LEU A 105 17.89 -40.22 -7.05
N ALA A 106 17.73 -38.90 -7.18
CA ALA A 106 16.57 -38.15 -6.66
C ALA A 106 15.26 -38.73 -7.24
N ASP A 107 15.22 -38.98 -8.57
CA ASP A 107 14.05 -39.56 -9.22
C ASP A 107 13.70 -40.95 -8.71
N ALA A 108 14.71 -41.83 -8.56
CA ALA A 108 14.52 -43.16 -8.02
C ALA A 108 13.97 -43.15 -6.58
N ILE A 109 14.50 -42.28 -5.73
CA ILE A 109 14.02 -42.10 -4.35
C ILE A 109 12.60 -41.51 -4.35
N PHE A 110 12.31 -40.53 -5.19
CA PHE A 110 11.00 -39.86 -5.25
C PHE A 110 9.88 -40.78 -5.76
N ALA A 111 10.20 -41.77 -6.57
CA ALA A 111 9.24 -42.75 -7.05
C ALA A 111 8.57 -43.52 -5.89
N GLN A 112 9.29 -43.70 -4.78
CA GLN A 112 8.79 -44.32 -3.54
C GLN A 112 8.06 -45.66 -3.78
N THR A 113 8.62 -46.50 -4.64
CA THR A 113 8.04 -47.82 -4.91
C THR A 113 8.24 -48.74 -3.71
N LEU A 114 7.26 -49.61 -3.45
CA LEU A 114 7.30 -50.57 -2.28
C LEU A 114 8.43 -51.59 -2.34
N LYS A 115 8.97 -51.81 -3.53
CA LYS A 115 10.05 -52.80 -3.79
C LYS A 115 11.41 -52.18 -4.05
N MET A 116 11.55 -50.87 -3.84
CA MET A 116 12.86 -50.19 -4.02
C MET A 116 13.80 -50.57 -2.89
N ASP A 117 15.09 -50.51 -3.16
CA ASP A 117 16.12 -50.56 -2.12
C ASP A 117 16.09 -49.30 -1.25
N ALA A 118 16.68 -49.39 -0.06
CA ALA A 118 16.82 -48.24 0.82
C ALA A 118 17.63 -47.12 0.13
N PRO A 119 17.34 -45.83 0.39
CA PRO A 119 18.06 -44.72 -0.23
C PRO A 119 19.58 -44.81 -0.14
N GLU A 120 20.10 -45.31 0.98
CA GLU A 120 21.53 -45.51 1.23
C GLU A 120 22.15 -46.53 0.26
N VAL A 121 21.41 -47.60 -0.07
CA VAL A 121 21.84 -48.60 -1.03
C VAL A 121 21.86 -48.06 -2.44
N LEU A 122 20.82 -47.29 -2.82
CA LEU A 122 20.75 -46.64 -4.11
C LEU A 122 21.87 -45.62 -4.29
N ALA A 123 22.20 -44.85 -3.26
CA ALA A 123 23.21 -43.81 -3.27
C ALA A 123 24.63 -44.35 -3.53
N GLN A 124 24.93 -45.60 -3.19
CA GLN A 124 26.25 -46.22 -3.43
C GLN A 124 26.70 -46.18 -4.90
N ALA A 125 25.73 -46.29 -5.81
CA ALA A 125 26.00 -46.26 -7.26
C ALA A 125 26.37 -44.88 -7.81
N TYR A 126 26.20 -43.83 -6.99
CA TYR A 126 26.40 -42.42 -7.39
C TYR A 126 27.61 -41.77 -6.69
N ILE A 127 28.43 -42.57 -6.01
CA ILE A 127 29.71 -42.09 -5.44
C ILE A 127 30.67 -41.86 -6.59
N ASP A 128 31.11 -40.62 -6.78
CA ASP A 128 32.07 -40.21 -7.79
C ASP A 128 32.93 -39.04 -7.28
N PRO A 129 34.16 -39.34 -6.82
CA PRO A 129 35.06 -38.28 -6.35
C PRO A 129 35.42 -37.23 -7.38
N GLU A 130 35.36 -37.58 -8.69
CA GLU A 130 35.69 -36.61 -9.76
C GLU A 130 34.64 -35.51 -9.85
N THR A 131 33.39 -35.80 -9.54
CA THR A 131 32.29 -34.83 -9.48
C THR A 131 32.11 -34.22 -8.08
N GLY A 132 32.96 -34.63 -7.12
CA GLY A 132 32.89 -34.17 -5.73
C GLY A 132 31.75 -34.80 -4.94
N VAL A 133 31.42 -36.05 -5.21
CA VAL A 133 30.50 -36.91 -4.41
C VAL A 133 31.36 -38.04 -3.81
N GLU A 134 31.92 -37.83 -2.64
CA GLU A 134 32.90 -38.72 -2.04
C GLU A 134 32.24 -39.82 -1.18
N THR A 135 31.05 -39.55 -0.62
CA THR A 135 30.38 -40.43 0.33
C THR A 135 28.92 -40.65 -0.05
N ILE A 136 28.29 -41.68 0.58
CA ILE A 136 26.85 -41.91 0.49
C ILE A 136 26.07 -40.72 1.00
N GLU A 137 26.56 -40.08 2.05
CA GLU A 137 25.95 -38.90 2.67
C GLU A 137 25.95 -37.74 1.70
N ASP A 138 27.03 -37.52 0.91
CA ASP A 138 27.10 -36.49 -0.12
C ASP A 138 26.06 -36.72 -1.23
N ALA A 139 25.94 -37.97 -1.69
CA ALA A 139 24.97 -38.34 -2.72
C ALA A 139 23.54 -38.12 -2.23
N LEU A 140 23.23 -38.54 -0.99
CA LEU A 140 21.91 -38.34 -0.36
C LEU A 140 21.61 -36.88 -0.09
N ALA A 141 22.61 -36.09 0.34
CA ALA A 141 22.44 -34.65 0.55
C ALA A 141 22.10 -33.93 -0.78
N GLY A 142 22.80 -34.28 -1.86
CA GLY A 142 22.49 -33.74 -3.18
C GLY A 142 21.12 -34.16 -3.70
N ALA A 143 20.73 -35.40 -3.53
CA ALA A 143 19.40 -35.90 -3.85
C ALA A 143 18.31 -35.16 -3.01
N SER A 144 18.58 -34.97 -1.71
CA SER A 144 17.70 -34.20 -0.81
C SER A 144 17.50 -32.77 -1.29
N ASP A 145 18.58 -32.07 -1.69
CA ASP A 145 18.48 -30.70 -2.20
C ASP A 145 17.64 -30.61 -3.47
N ILE A 146 17.77 -31.58 -4.40
CA ILE A 146 16.96 -31.67 -5.61
C ILE A 146 15.48 -31.87 -5.25
N LEU A 147 15.20 -32.81 -4.35
CA LEU A 147 13.84 -33.15 -3.95
C LEU A 147 13.20 -32.05 -3.13
N ALA A 148 13.92 -31.39 -2.23
CA ALA A 148 13.41 -30.25 -1.46
C ALA A 148 13.00 -29.10 -2.38
N GLU A 149 13.78 -28.81 -3.42
CA GLU A 149 13.40 -27.81 -4.43
C GLU A 149 12.17 -28.25 -5.24
N ARG A 150 12.12 -29.51 -5.67
CA ARG A 150 10.96 -30.08 -6.39
C ARG A 150 9.67 -29.96 -5.56
N ILE A 151 9.70 -30.31 -4.27
CA ILE A 151 8.56 -30.19 -3.35
C ILE A 151 8.16 -28.73 -3.18
N SER A 152 9.14 -27.82 -3.05
CA SER A 152 8.86 -26.40 -2.89
C SER A 152 8.24 -25.74 -4.13
N ASP A 153 8.45 -26.31 -5.31
CA ASP A 153 7.93 -25.85 -6.57
C ASP A 153 6.61 -26.52 -6.98
N ASP A 154 6.18 -27.54 -6.22
CA ASP A 154 4.93 -28.24 -6.51
C ASP A 154 3.71 -27.36 -6.28
N ALA A 155 2.90 -27.18 -7.33
CA ALA A 155 1.76 -26.28 -7.31
C ALA A 155 0.66 -26.72 -6.31
N GLU A 156 0.43 -28.05 -6.14
CA GLU A 156 -0.58 -28.55 -5.21
C GLU A 156 -0.13 -28.42 -3.76
N VAL A 157 1.17 -28.64 -3.48
CA VAL A 157 1.76 -28.40 -2.17
C VAL A 157 1.62 -26.92 -1.80
N ARG A 158 1.98 -26.01 -2.70
CA ARG A 158 1.86 -24.55 -2.47
C ARG A 158 0.41 -24.12 -2.27
N LYS A 159 -0.51 -24.60 -3.09
CA LYS A 159 -1.94 -24.28 -2.99
C LYS A 159 -2.51 -24.75 -1.65
N SER A 160 -2.17 -25.96 -1.24
CA SER A 160 -2.61 -26.54 0.03
C SER A 160 -2.05 -25.75 1.22
N LEU A 161 -0.77 -25.40 1.17
CA LEU A 161 -0.10 -24.64 2.23
C LEU A 161 -0.63 -23.19 2.29
N ARG A 162 -0.86 -22.54 1.16
CA ARG A 162 -1.50 -21.20 1.09
C ARG A 162 -2.89 -21.23 1.73
N THR A 163 -3.67 -22.24 1.44
CA THR A 163 -5.01 -22.42 2.04
C THR A 163 -4.92 -22.61 3.56
N LEU A 164 -3.96 -23.39 4.03
CA LEU A 164 -3.71 -23.60 5.46
C LEU A 164 -3.30 -22.29 6.14
N MET A 165 -2.33 -21.56 5.58
CA MET A 165 -1.84 -20.28 6.13
C MET A 165 -2.94 -19.22 6.18
N ASN A 166 -3.75 -19.08 5.14
CA ASN A 166 -4.88 -18.15 5.15
C ASN A 166 -5.92 -18.49 6.22
N ARG A 167 -6.13 -19.78 6.49
CA ARG A 167 -7.16 -20.24 7.43
C ARG A 167 -6.68 -20.27 8.88
N ARG A 168 -5.43 -20.66 9.14
CA ARG A 168 -4.87 -20.91 10.47
C ARG A 168 -3.62 -20.11 10.81
N GLY A 169 -3.09 -19.37 9.84
CA GLY A 169 -1.90 -18.57 10.05
C GLY A 169 -2.13 -17.45 11.07
N THR A 170 -1.06 -17.09 11.72
CA THR A 170 -1.01 -16.04 12.74
C THR A 170 0.02 -14.99 12.34
N ALA A 171 -0.37 -13.74 12.42
CA ALA A 171 0.55 -12.60 12.35
C ALA A 171 1.04 -12.29 13.75
N ARG A 172 2.35 -12.15 13.89
CA ARG A 172 3.01 -11.79 15.15
C ARG A 172 3.92 -10.60 14.93
N SER A 173 4.01 -9.72 15.91
CA SER A 173 5.08 -8.73 15.93
C SER A 173 5.61 -8.54 17.34
N ALA A 174 6.89 -8.16 17.38
CA ALA A 174 7.62 -7.85 18.60
C ALA A 174 8.43 -6.56 18.39
N ALA A 175 8.80 -5.89 19.47
CA ALA A 175 9.72 -4.77 19.41
C ALA A 175 11.06 -5.21 18.78
N ALA A 176 11.59 -4.41 17.86
CA ALA A 176 12.87 -4.73 17.19
C ALA A 176 14.09 -4.29 18.01
N LYS A 177 13.92 -3.31 18.92
CA LYS A 177 14.94 -2.75 19.81
C LYS A 177 14.34 -2.53 21.19
N ASP A 178 15.18 -2.29 22.19
CA ASP A 178 14.75 -1.96 23.53
C ASP A 178 13.84 -0.72 23.55
N GLU A 179 12.83 -0.73 24.40
CA GLU A 179 11.63 0.14 24.39
C GLU A 179 11.85 1.64 24.64
N GLU A 180 13.08 2.12 24.85
CA GLU A 180 13.37 3.47 25.35
C GLU A 180 13.39 4.59 24.29
N ASP A 181 13.10 4.30 23.01
CA ASP A 181 13.10 5.34 21.97
C ASP A 181 11.68 5.93 21.80
N ASP A 182 11.50 7.21 22.11
CA ASP A 182 10.24 7.95 21.94
C ASP A 182 9.65 7.85 20.53
N LYS A 183 10.50 7.67 19.53
CA LYS A 183 10.07 7.52 18.12
C LYS A 183 9.35 6.21 17.86
N THR A 184 9.64 5.17 18.62
CA THR A 184 9.00 3.86 18.48
C THR A 184 7.73 3.73 19.33
N ALA A 185 7.48 4.67 20.24
CA ALA A 185 6.34 4.66 21.15
C ALA A 185 4.97 4.57 20.45
N VAL A 186 4.85 5.07 19.22
CA VAL A 186 3.63 4.97 18.41
C VAL A 186 3.26 3.53 18.05
N TYR A 187 4.21 2.60 18.11
CA TYR A 187 4.02 1.18 17.81
C TYR A 187 3.82 0.29 19.03
N ARG A 188 3.73 0.84 20.24
CA ARG A 188 3.63 0.06 21.50
C ARG A 188 2.55 -1.02 21.48
N GLN A 189 1.40 -0.76 20.86
CA GLN A 189 0.33 -1.75 20.73
C GLN A 189 0.69 -2.96 19.87
N TYR A 190 1.80 -2.90 19.15
CA TYR A 190 2.32 -3.98 18.30
C TYR A 190 3.60 -4.64 18.85
N PHE A 191 4.10 -4.25 20.03
CA PHE A 191 5.30 -4.85 20.61
C PHE A 191 5.12 -6.30 21.07
N GLU A 192 3.89 -6.67 21.43
CA GLU A 192 3.50 -8.03 21.78
C GLU A 192 2.19 -8.41 21.03
N PHE A 193 2.21 -8.24 19.72
CA PHE A 193 1.01 -8.45 18.93
C PHE A 193 0.95 -9.89 18.40
N SER A 194 -0.24 -10.50 18.50
CA SER A 194 -0.53 -11.80 17.92
C SER A 194 -2.00 -11.88 17.52
N GLN A 195 -2.26 -12.11 16.24
CA GLN A 195 -3.63 -12.19 15.72
C GLN A 195 -3.72 -13.15 14.55
N PRO A 196 -4.84 -13.97 14.43
CA PRO A 196 -5.09 -14.74 13.23
C PRO A 196 -5.10 -13.88 11.98
N ILE A 197 -4.45 -14.32 10.91
CA ILE A 197 -4.34 -13.59 9.64
C ILE A 197 -5.72 -13.25 9.08
N SER A 198 -6.69 -14.18 9.20
CA SER A 198 -8.07 -14.00 8.75
C SER A 198 -8.84 -12.86 9.44
N ARG A 199 -8.31 -12.32 10.54
CA ARG A 199 -8.91 -11.21 11.31
C ARG A 199 -8.12 -9.92 11.22
N LEU A 200 -6.97 -9.91 10.52
CA LEU A 200 -6.18 -8.70 10.35
C LEU A 200 -6.97 -7.63 9.60
N GLN A 201 -6.96 -6.43 10.16
CA GLN A 201 -7.54 -5.25 9.52
C GLN A 201 -6.48 -4.53 8.69
N SER A 202 -6.88 -3.87 7.62
CA SER A 202 -5.97 -3.18 6.69
C SER A 202 -5.08 -2.15 7.40
N HIS A 203 -5.62 -1.38 8.35
CA HIS A 203 -4.82 -0.43 9.11
C HIS A 203 -3.74 -1.10 9.98
N GLN A 204 -3.99 -2.33 10.47
CA GLN A 204 -3.00 -3.11 11.22
C GLN A 204 -1.88 -3.60 10.28
N VAL A 205 -2.23 -4.09 9.11
CA VAL A 205 -1.23 -4.50 8.09
C VAL A 205 -0.33 -3.32 7.74
N LEU A 206 -0.90 -2.15 7.48
CA LEU A 206 -0.14 -0.94 7.15
C LEU A 206 0.74 -0.46 8.32
N ALA A 207 0.22 -0.54 9.55
CA ALA A 207 0.98 -0.21 10.75
C ALA A 207 2.18 -1.15 10.96
N LEU A 208 1.96 -2.47 10.82
CA LEU A 208 3.01 -3.49 10.91
C LEU A 208 4.08 -3.28 9.84
N ASN A 209 3.69 -3.03 8.59
CA ASN A 209 4.61 -2.79 7.49
C ASN A 209 5.44 -1.51 7.71
N ARG A 210 4.82 -0.43 8.18
CA ARG A 210 5.53 0.82 8.49
C ARG A 210 6.46 0.64 9.67
N GLY A 211 6.01 0.02 10.76
CA GLY A 211 6.82 -0.21 11.95
C GLY A 211 8.05 -1.08 11.67
N GLU A 212 7.93 -2.09 10.79
CA GLU A 212 9.05 -2.90 10.36
C GLU A 212 10.03 -2.12 9.47
N ARG A 213 9.53 -1.34 8.51
CA ARG A 213 10.35 -0.47 7.65
C ARG A 213 11.12 0.59 8.44
N GLU A 214 10.53 1.13 9.50
CA GLU A 214 11.17 2.09 10.41
C GLU A 214 12.08 1.41 11.45
N GLY A 215 12.15 0.08 11.45
CA GLY A 215 12.99 -0.70 12.36
C GLY A 215 12.49 -0.72 13.80
N ALA A 216 11.21 -0.40 14.02
CA ALA A 216 10.56 -0.46 15.33
C ALA A 216 10.02 -1.85 15.67
N LEU A 217 9.60 -2.59 14.65
CA LEU A 217 8.97 -3.92 14.79
C LEU A 217 9.74 -4.99 14.04
N LYS A 218 9.65 -6.22 14.56
CA LYS A 218 9.92 -7.47 13.83
C LYS A 218 8.59 -8.15 13.60
N VAL A 219 8.22 -8.37 12.33
CA VAL A 219 6.93 -8.93 11.95
C VAL A 219 7.14 -10.30 11.31
N SER A 220 6.30 -11.27 11.66
CA SER A 220 6.28 -12.61 11.06
C SER A 220 4.86 -13.10 10.82
N LEU A 221 4.69 -13.85 9.74
CA LEU A 221 3.46 -14.58 9.45
C LEU A 221 3.80 -16.07 9.41
N SER A 222 3.21 -16.84 10.30
CA SER A 222 3.50 -18.27 10.42
C SER A 222 2.23 -19.10 10.69
N VAL A 223 2.32 -20.37 10.41
CA VAL A 223 1.36 -21.38 10.80
C VAL A 223 2.07 -22.40 11.69
N ASP A 224 1.33 -23.21 12.43
CA ASP A 224 1.91 -24.31 13.19
C ASP A 224 2.74 -25.21 12.28
N ARG A 225 4.00 -25.46 12.67
CA ARG A 225 4.96 -26.21 11.84
C ARG A 225 4.51 -27.66 11.58
N ASP A 226 3.95 -28.29 12.59
CA ASP A 226 3.52 -29.69 12.47
C ASP A 226 2.30 -29.79 11.54
N GLU A 227 1.36 -28.84 11.61
CA GLU A 227 0.24 -28.75 10.66
C GLU A 227 0.73 -28.52 9.22
N ALA A 228 1.71 -27.65 9.03
CA ALA A 228 2.29 -27.39 7.72
C ALA A 228 2.97 -28.63 7.15
N LEU A 229 3.79 -29.31 7.96
CA LEU A 229 4.45 -30.55 7.57
C LEU A 229 3.47 -31.69 7.27
N GLN A 230 2.41 -31.81 8.05
CA GLN A 230 1.34 -32.79 7.75
C GLN A 230 0.65 -32.49 6.42
N CYS A 231 0.42 -31.19 6.13
CA CYS A 231 -0.16 -30.76 4.86
C CYS A 231 0.73 -31.16 3.68
N ILE A 232 2.05 -30.89 3.75
CA ILE A 232 3.02 -31.23 2.71
C ILE A 232 3.16 -32.74 2.57
N ARG A 233 3.39 -33.47 3.67
CA ARG A 233 3.62 -34.92 3.68
C ARG A 233 2.44 -35.70 3.13
N ARG A 234 1.21 -35.22 3.30
CA ARG A 234 -0.01 -35.85 2.75
C ARG A 234 0.02 -35.98 1.24
N GLY A 235 0.56 -34.97 0.55
CA GLY A 235 0.66 -34.95 -0.92
C GLY A 235 1.90 -35.65 -1.46
N VAL A 236 2.97 -35.78 -0.66
CA VAL A 236 4.30 -36.19 -1.13
C VAL A 236 4.69 -37.56 -0.66
N VAL A 237 4.41 -37.92 0.60
CA VAL A 237 4.91 -39.14 1.23
C VAL A 237 4.00 -40.34 0.90
N LYS A 238 4.60 -41.43 0.38
CA LYS A 238 3.90 -42.68 0.13
C LYS A 238 4.16 -43.68 1.29
N PRO A 239 3.12 -44.05 2.05
CA PRO A 239 3.28 -44.99 3.17
C PRO A 239 3.83 -46.34 2.75
N GLY A 240 4.69 -46.92 3.59
CA GLY A 240 5.27 -48.24 3.37
C GLY A 240 6.46 -48.31 2.42
N SER A 241 6.86 -47.22 1.80
CA SER A 241 8.09 -47.14 1.00
C SER A 241 9.33 -47.15 1.88
N PRO A 242 10.41 -47.85 1.49
CA PRO A 242 11.71 -47.78 2.16
C PRO A 242 12.29 -46.35 2.24
N ALA A 243 11.89 -45.47 1.31
CA ALA A 243 12.30 -44.04 1.28
C ALA A 243 11.44 -43.14 2.18
N MET A 244 10.43 -43.66 2.86
CA MET A 244 9.43 -42.85 3.58
C MET A 244 10.06 -41.85 4.57
N GLU A 245 10.98 -42.32 5.41
CA GLU A 245 11.60 -41.47 6.43
C GLU A 245 12.55 -40.43 5.80
N PHE A 246 13.27 -40.82 4.75
CA PHE A 246 14.10 -39.89 3.98
C PHE A 246 13.25 -38.78 3.35
N ILE A 247 12.14 -39.13 2.69
CA ILE A 247 11.24 -38.14 2.09
C ILE A 247 10.59 -37.22 3.16
N LYS A 248 10.28 -37.74 4.35
CA LYS A 248 9.82 -36.88 5.45
C LYS A 248 10.85 -35.87 5.85
N SER A 249 12.13 -36.23 5.97
CA SER A 249 13.21 -35.31 6.30
C SER A 249 13.42 -34.27 5.17
N VAL A 250 13.24 -34.66 3.92
CA VAL A 250 13.25 -33.73 2.77
C VAL A 250 12.09 -32.76 2.82
N CYS A 251 10.90 -33.22 3.23
CA CYS A 251 9.75 -32.30 3.43
C CYS A 251 10.04 -31.25 4.51
N ASP A 252 10.73 -31.64 5.58
CA ASP A 252 11.10 -30.74 6.67
C ASP A 252 12.09 -29.67 6.18
N ASP A 253 13.17 -30.07 5.48
CA ASP A 253 14.12 -29.14 4.87
C ASP A 253 13.44 -28.23 3.82
N SER A 254 12.59 -28.80 2.97
CA SER A 254 11.84 -28.04 1.97
C SER A 254 10.95 -26.96 2.63
N TYR A 255 10.28 -27.30 3.73
CA TYR A 255 9.45 -26.36 4.47
C TYR A 255 10.30 -25.27 5.11
N ASP A 256 11.21 -25.63 5.98
CA ASP A 256 11.97 -24.68 6.80
C ASP A 256 12.83 -23.72 5.94
N ARG A 257 13.44 -24.22 4.88
CA ARG A 257 14.38 -23.46 4.07
C ARG A 257 13.77 -22.77 2.86
N LEU A 258 12.74 -23.34 2.24
CA LEU A 258 12.22 -22.88 0.96
C LEU A 258 10.76 -22.42 1.02
N LEU A 259 9.86 -23.26 1.54
CA LEU A 259 8.42 -22.99 1.50
C LEU A 259 8.03 -21.91 2.49
N GLU A 260 8.36 -22.04 3.78
CA GLU A 260 7.95 -21.08 4.81
C GLU A 260 8.36 -19.64 4.46
N PRO A 261 9.64 -19.30 4.13
CA PRO A 261 10.02 -17.94 3.78
C PRO A 261 9.39 -17.44 2.48
N SER A 262 9.12 -18.35 1.53
CA SER A 262 8.49 -18.01 0.26
C SER A 262 7.00 -17.72 0.43
N MET A 263 6.30 -18.55 1.19
CA MET A 263 4.86 -18.42 1.46
C MET A 263 4.56 -17.21 2.35
N GLU A 264 5.41 -16.96 3.35
CA GLU A 264 5.31 -15.75 4.18
C GLU A 264 5.38 -14.49 3.32
N ARG A 265 6.37 -14.37 2.44
CA ARG A 265 6.51 -13.21 1.54
C ARG A 265 5.31 -13.04 0.61
N GLU A 266 4.83 -14.14 0.03
CA GLU A 266 3.66 -14.15 -0.84
C GLU A 266 2.42 -13.65 -0.09
N LEU A 267 2.18 -14.16 1.11
CA LEU A 267 1.05 -13.80 1.93
C LEU A 267 1.13 -12.35 2.42
N ARG A 268 2.32 -11.89 2.81
CA ARG A 268 2.54 -10.49 3.19
C ARG A 268 2.25 -9.54 2.02
N THR A 269 2.69 -9.88 0.82
CA THR A 269 2.38 -9.10 -0.38
C THR A 269 0.88 -9.04 -0.62
N ALA A 270 0.18 -10.17 -0.62
CA ALA A 270 -1.26 -10.23 -0.82
C ALA A 270 -2.05 -9.43 0.23
N LEU A 271 -1.66 -9.52 1.51
CA LEU A 271 -2.28 -8.72 2.57
C LEU A 271 -2.02 -7.22 2.41
N THR A 272 -0.82 -6.85 1.97
CA THR A 272 -0.45 -5.46 1.71
C THR A 272 -1.25 -4.88 0.55
N ASP A 273 -1.42 -5.63 -0.54
CA ASP A 273 -2.20 -5.20 -1.70
C ASP A 273 -3.67 -4.94 -1.32
N ILE A 274 -4.28 -5.87 -0.57
CA ILE A 274 -5.65 -5.70 -0.04
C ILE A 274 -5.74 -4.47 0.88
N ALA A 275 -4.75 -4.29 1.76
CA ALA A 275 -4.73 -3.17 2.69
C ALA A 275 -4.56 -1.82 1.97
N ASN A 276 -3.73 -1.76 0.94
CA ASN A 276 -3.55 -0.59 0.10
C ASN A 276 -4.84 -0.23 -0.64
N GLU A 277 -5.48 -1.20 -1.30
CA GLU A 277 -6.74 -0.98 -2.02
C GLU A 277 -7.81 -0.40 -1.10
N GLN A 278 -8.00 -0.97 0.09
CA GLN A 278 -8.98 -0.48 1.08
C GLN A 278 -8.62 0.89 1.62
N ALA A 279 -7.33 1.17 1.88
CA ALA A 279 -6.89 2.47 2.35
C ALA A 279 -7.10 3.56 1.29
N ILE A 280 -6.73 3.30 0.05
CA ILE A 280 -6.94 4.22 -1.09
C ILE A 280 -8.43 4.50 -1.29
N HIS A 281 -9.28 3.48 -1.19
CA HIS A 281 -10.73 3.66 -1.24
C HIS A 281 -11.23 4.60 -0.13
N ASN A 282 -10.78 4.39 1.12
CA ASN A 282 -11.14 5.25 2.24
C ASN A 282 -10.63 6.69 2.06
N PHE A 283 -9.43 6.87 1.48
CA PHE A 283 -8.91 8.22 1.18
C PHE A 283 -9.77 8.93 0.15
N ALA A 284 -10.23 8.24 -0.89
CA ALA A 284 -11.17 8.78 -1.86
C ALA A 284 -12.50 9.19 -1.19
N LEU A 285 -13.03 8.37 -0.29
CA LEU A 285 -14.22 8.68 0.51
C LEU A 285 -14.01 9.91 1.41
N ASN A 286 -12.83 10.06 2.00
CA ASN A 286 -12.51 11.20 2.86
C ASN A 286 -12.30 12.50 2.08
N LEU A 287 -11.77 12.42 0.85
CA LEU A 287 -11.55 13.61 0.00
C LEU A 287 -12.87 14.25 -0.42
N ARG A 288 -13.86 13.45 -0.78
CA ARG A 288 -15.14 13.95 -1.30
C ARG A 288 -15.85 14.96 -0.39
N PRO A 289 -16.06 14.73 0.93
CA PRO A 289 -16.66 15.71 1.81
C PRO A 289 -15.86 17.00 1.95
N LEU A 290 -14.53 16.93 1.85
CA LEU A 290 -13.68 18.11 1.87
C LEU A 290 -13.91 19.00 0.64
N LEU A 291 -14.01 18.40 -0.54
CA LEU A 291 -14.31 19.12 -1.78
C LEU A 291 -15.74 19.68 -1.80
N MET A 292 -16.70 18.96 -1.19
CA MET A 292 -18.13 19.27 -1.22
C MET A 292 -18.60 20.07 0.00
N GLN A 293 -17.70 20.70 0.74
CA GLN A 293 -18.10 21.57 1.85
C GLN A 293 -18.99 22.71 1.34
N PRO A 294 -20.06 23.07 2.07
CA PRO A 294 -20.95 24.14 1.65
C PRO A 294 -20.22 25.49 1.67
N PRO A 295 -20.29 26.28 0.58
CA PRO A 295 -19.67 27.58 0.50
C PRO A 295 -20.36 28.65 1.36
N VAL A 296 -19.60 29.55 1.97
CA VAL A 296 -20.10 30.74 2.68
C VAL A 296 -19.90 31.95 1.78
N LYS A 297 -20.89 32.22 0.92
CA LYS A 297 -20.82 33.27 -0.12
C LYS A 297 -21.34 34.62 0.35
N GLY A 298 -20.98 35.67 -0.38
CA GLY A 298 -21.60 36.99 -0.29
C GLY A 298 -21.13 37.83 0.89
N ALA A 299 -19.94 37.57 1.42
CA ALA A 299 -19.38 38.37 2.50
C ALA A 299 -17.86 38.46 2.44
N VAL A 300 -17.34 39.63 2.84
CA VAL A 300 -15.92 39.87 3.01
C VAL A 300 -15.37 38.95 4.08
N THR A 301 -14.31 38.21 3.76
CA THR A 301 -13.72 37.19 4.62
C THR A 301 -12.27 37.49 4.92
N MET A 302 -11.86 37.35 6.18
CA MET A 302 -10.46 37.44 6.61
C MET A 302 -9.91 36.03 6.85
N GLY A 303 -8.88 35.64 6.13
CA GLY A 303 -8.14 34.38 6.32
C GLY A 303 -6.99 34.60 7.30
N LEU A 304 -6.88 33.69 8.25
CA LEU A 304 -5.84 33.63 9.25
C LEU A 304 -5.06 32.33 9.07
N ASP A 305 -3.77 32.43 8.70
CA ASP A 305 -2.85 31.30 8.59
C ASP A 305 -1.95 31.30 9.84
N PRO A 306 -2.25 30.44 10.85
CA PRO A 306 -1.58 30.46 12.14
C PRO A 306 -0.13 30.00 12.04
N GLY A 307 0.74 30.53 12.93
CA GLY A 307 2.13 30.09 13.05
C GLY A 307 2.82 30.65 14.28
N TYR A 308 3.68 29.81 14.91
CA TYR A 308 4.44 30.25 16.07
C TYR A 308 5.61 31.16 15.68
N SER A 309 6.53 30.69 14.82
CA SER A 309 7.81 31.37 14.57
C SER A 309 7.70 32.61 13.69
N HIS A 310 6.82 32.60 12.70
CA HIS A 310 6.70 33.64 11.69
C HIS A 310 5.40 34.45 11.83
N GLY A 311 4.71 34.32 12.96
CA GLY A 311 3.44 34.96 13.21
C GLY A 311 2.28 34.37 12.40
N CYS A 312 1.09 34.92 12.64
CA CYS A 312 -0.12 34.63 11.91
C CYS A 312 -0.23 35.54 10.68
N LYS A 313 -0.26 34.96 9.47
CA LYS A 313 -0.45 35.71 8.22
C LYS A 313 -1.94 35.93 8.02
N VAL A 314 -2.27 37.10 7.56
CA VAL A 314 -3.64 37.58 7.44
C VAL A 314 -3.89 38.13 6.03
N ALA A 315 -4.98 37.71 5.42
CA ALA A 315 -5.46 38.26 4.17
C ALA A 315 -6.96 38.55 4.26
N VAL A 316 -7.38 39.72 3.79
CA VAL A 316 -8.79 40.07 3.65
C VAL A 316 -9.17 39.94 2.19
N VAL A 317 -10.23 39.23 1.89
CA VAL A 317 -10.76 39.05 0.54
C VAL A 317 -12.20 39.54 0.47
N ASP A 318 -12.55 40.17 -0.65
CA ASP A 318 -13.93 40.60 -0.90
C ASP A 318 -14.86 39.41 -1.23
N GLU A 319 -16.11 39.70 -1.49
CA GLU A 319 -17.14 38.67 -1.80
C GLU A 319 -16.82 37.85 -3.05
N THR A 320 -15.91 38.31 -3.92
CA THR A 320 -15.49 37.64 -5.13
C THR A 320 -14.13 36.89 -4.96
N GLY A 321 -13.54 36.97 -3.77
CA GLY A 321 -12.23 36.43 -3.48
C GLY A 321 -11.04 37.30 -3.89
N LYS A 322 -11.27 38.56 -4.28
CA LYS A 322 -10.20 39.54 -4.57
C LYS A 322 -9.58 40.02 -3.27
N VAL A 323 -8.25 40.09 -3.21
CA VAL A 323 -7.53 40.56 -2.02
C VAL A 323 -7.70 42.05 -1.84
N LEU A 324 -8.17 42.47 -0.66
CA LEU A 324 -8.32 43.87 -0.25
C LEU A 324 -7.13 44.33 0.57
N ASP A 325 -6.74 43.54 1.58
CA ASP A 325 -5.66 43.84 2.51
C ASP A 325 -4.88 42.60 2.91
N THR A 326 -3.62 42.78 3.31
CA THR A 326 -2.78 41.75 3.86
C THR A 326 -1.95 42.27 5.03
N THR A 327 -1.69 41.41 6.02
CA THR A 327 -0.81 41.76 7.14
C THR A 327 -0.25 40.52 7.85
N VAL A 328 0.66 40.74 8.80
CA VAL A 328 1.14 39.72 9.73
C VAL A 328 0.94 40.21 11.15
N VAL A 329 0.49 39.34 12.03
CA VAL A 329 0.31 39.57 13.48
C VAL A 329 0.95 38.47 14.29
N TYR A 330 1.26 38.75 15.55
CA TYR A 330 2.03 37.84 16.41
C TYR A 330 1.29 37.51 17.71
N PRO A 331 0.15 36.80 17.66
CA PRO A 331 -0.69 36.54 18.84
C PRO A 331 -0.05 35.64 19.89
N THR A 332 0.98 34.88 19.52
CA THR A 332 1.64 33.88 20.36
C THR A 332 2.91 34.39 21.06
N PHE A 333 3.31 35.66 20.80
CA PHE A 333 4.56 36.26 21.33
C PHE A 333 4.38 37.00 22.67
N GLY A 334 3.26 36.78 23.36
CA GLY A 334 2.93 37.38 24.66
C GLY A 334 1.69 38.26 24.61
N GLU A 335 1.19 38.67 25.79
CA GLU A 335 -0.09 39.35 25.91
C GLU A 335 -0.10 40.72 25.23
N LYS A 336 0.99 41.46 25.24
CA LYS A 336 1.08 42.77 24.54
C LYS A 336 0.90 42.60 23.04
N GLN A 337 1.65 41.67 22.45
CA GLN A 337 1.59 41.38 21.01
C GLN A 337 0.20 40.85 20.59
N LYS A 338 -0.45 40.09 21.47
CA LYS A 338 -1.83 39.61 21.25
C LYS A 338 -2.81 40.79 21.23
N GLN A 339 -2.68 41.75 22.18
CA GLN A 339 -3.53 42.95 22.18
C GLN A 339 -3.27 43.88 20.98
N ASP A 340 -2.01 44.02 20.58
CA ASP A 340 -1.66 44.74 19.36
C ASP A 340 -2.26 44.08 18.09
N ALA A 341 -2.24 42.74 18.04
CA ALA A 341 -2.88 41.97 16.96
C ALA A 341 -4.39 42.16 16.96
N ILE A 342 -5.06 42.12 18.11
CA ILE A 342 -6.50 42.35 18.24
C ILE A 342 -6.85 43.78 17.74
N ALA A 343 -6.09 44.78 18.16
CA ALA A 343 -6.33 46.17 17.75
C ALA A 343 -6.20 46.34 16.23
N LYS A 344 -5.12 45.77 15.66
CA LYS A 344 -4.85 45.84 14.21
C LYS A 344 -5.92 45.13 13.37
N LEU A 345 -6.28 43.89 13.76
CA LEU A 345 -7.31 43.14 13.06
C LEU A 345 -8.69 43.77 13.20
N SER A 346 -9.03 44.34 14.36
CA SER A 346 -10.28 45.08 14.57
C SER A 346 -10.41 46.30 13.67
N GLN A 347 -9.28 46.98 13.39
CA GLN A 347 -9.29 48.08 12.42
C GLN A 347 -9.57 47.61 10.99
N LEU A 348 -8.93 46.50 10.55
CA LEU A 348 -9.18 45.91 9.24
C LEU A 348 -10.63 45.42 9.10
N ILE A 349 -11.17 44.77 10.15
CA ILE A 349 -12.58 44.31 10.16
C ILE A 349 -13.54 45.49 9.92
N LYS A 350 -13.31 46.60 10.61
CA LYS A 350 -14.15 47.80 10.44
C LYS A 350 -13.95 48.49 9.10
N LYS A 351 -12.69 48.58 8.63
CA LYS A 351 -12.32 49.21 7.34
C LYS A 351 -12.97 48.52 6.17
N ASP A 352 -12.84 47.17 6.12
CA ASP A 352 -13.21 46.37 4.98
C ASP A 352 -14.58 45.66 5.16
N ASN A 353 -15.30 45.96 6.26
CA ASN A 353 -16.59 45.37 6.59
C ASN A 353 -16.55 43.82 6.62
N VAL A 354 -15.50 43.23 7.24
CA VAL A 354 -15.34 41.81 7.35
C VAL A 354 -16.45 41.17 8.16
N ARG A 355 -17.03 40.07 7.67
CA ARG A 355 -18.11 39.35 8.32
C ARG A 355 -17.69 37.95 8.81
N HIS A 356 -16.70 37.35 8.17
CA HIS A 356 -16.24 36.02 8.51
C HIS A 356 -14.73 35.97 8.69
N LEU A 357 -14.31 35.18 9.68
CA LEU A 357 -12.89 34.81 9.89
C LEU A 357 -12.73 33.35 9.53
N ALA A 358 -11.83 33.05 8.61
CA ALA A 358 -11.41 31.70 8.27
C ALA A 358 -10.05 31.43 8.95
N ILE A 359 -10.01 30.54 9.93
CA ILE A 359 -8.80 30.22 10.70
C ILE A 359 -8.28 28.85 10.26
N GLY A 360 -7.05 28.78 9.76
CA GLY A 360 -6.40 27.50 9.43
C GLY A 360 -6.29 26.58 10.63
N ASN A 361 -6.42 25.28 10.42
CA ASN A 361 -6.39 24.27 11.50
C ASN A 361 -5.00 23.73 11.83
N GLY A 362 -3.94 24.39 11.39
CA GLY A 362 -2.56 23.98 11.62
C GLY A 362 -1.98 24.38 12.97
N THR A 363 -0.66 24.51 12.98
CA THR A 363 0.11 24.88 14.18
C THR A 363 -0.32 26.25 14.69
N ALA A 364 -0.52 26.40 16.04
CA ALA A 364 -1.01 27.62 16.69
C ALA A 364 -2.47 28.01 16.36
N SER A 365 -3.27 27.10 15.81
CA SER A 365 -4.68 27.33 15.52
C SER A 365 -5.49 27.66 16.77
N ARG A 366 -5.26 26.98 17.90
CA ARG A 366 -5.99 27.19 19.15
C ARG A 366 -5.74 28.57 19.75
N GLU A 367 -4.50 29.04 19.73
CA GLU A 367 -4.10 30.36 20.22
C GLU A 367 -4.70 31.45 19.32
N THR A 368 -4.71 31.23 18.01
CA THR A 368 -5.32 32.15 17.04
C THR A 368 -6.84 32.19 17.21
N GLU A 369 -7.49 31.06 17.45
CA GLU A 369 -8.91 30.97 17.76
C GLU A 369 -9.24 31.73 19.06
N ALA A 370 -8.47 31.52 20.12
CA ALA A 370 -8.68 32.23 21.39
C ALA A 370 -8.55 33.76 21.23
N MET A 371 -7.57 34.23 20.43
CA MET A 371 -7.44 35.64 20.07
C MET A 371 -8.66 36.15 19.28
N ALA A 372 -9.13 35.37 18.30
CA ALA A 372 -10.28 35.75 17.47
C ALA A 372 -11.56 35.85 18.32
N VAL A 373 -11.80 34.94 19.24
CA VAL A 373 -12.93 34.97 20.16
C VAL A 373 -12.89 36.24 21.03
N GLU A 374 -11.74 36.55 21.63
CA GLU A 374 -11.57 37.76 22.44
C GLU A 374 -11.82 39.04 21.59
N MET A 375 -11.32 39.06 20.36
CA MET A 375 -11.53 40.18 19.42
C MET A 375 -13.02 40.34 19.08
N ILE A 376 -13.74 39.28 18.76
CA ILE A 376 -15.17 39.30 18.44
C ILE A 376 -15.97 39.85 19.64
N HIS A 377 -15.65 39.42 20.85
CA HIS A 377 -16.28 39.94 22.08
C HIS A 377 -16.07 41.46 22.22
N LYS A 378 -14.83 41.95 21.99
CA LYS A 378 -14.54 43.40 22.04
C LYS A 378 -15.23 44.21 20.95
N LEU A 379 -15.51 43.60 19.80
CA LEU A 379 -16.25 44.25 18.71
C LEU A 379 -17.74 44.33 18.96
N GLY A 380 -18.28 43.59 19.94
CA GLY A 380 -19.72 43.59 20.25
C GLY A 380 -20.54 42.68 19.33
N GLY A 381 -19.90 41.77 18.58
CA GLY A 381 -20.57 40.85 17.64
C GLY A 381 -20.54 41.35 16.18
N GLY A 382 -21.31 40.69 15.32
CA GLY A 382 -21.40 41.00 13.90
C GLY A 382 -20.34 40.33 13.01
N VAL A 383 -19.41 39.59 13.62
CA VAL A 383 -18.38 38.79 12.96
C VAL A 383 -18.49 37.36 13.46
N SER A 384 -18.46 36.39 12.57
CA SER A 384 -18.38 34.96 12.91
C SER A 384 -17.01 34.38 12.50
N TYR A 385 -16.63 33.25 13.08
CA TYR A 385 -15.43 32.54 12.67
C TYR A 385 -15.70 31.06 12.37
N MET A 386 -14.83 30.47 11.58
CA MET A 386 -14.82 29.05 11.28
C MET A 386 -13.38 28.54 11.17
N ILE A 387 -13.15 27.36 11.73
CA ILE A 387 -11.89 26.65 11.49
C ILE A 387 -11.93 25.98 10.12
N VAL A 388 -10.96 26.30 9.27
CA VAL A 388 -10.87 25.83 7.89
C VAL A 388 -9.71 24.84 7.78
N ASN A 389 -9.94 23.75 7.06
CA ASN A 389 -8.85 22.80 6.79
C ASN A 389 -7.83 23.45 5.85
N GLU A 390 -6.58 23.63 6.33
CA GLU A 390 -5.49 24.24 5.57
C GLU A 390 -4.66 23.23 4.76
N ALA A 391 -5.00 21.93 4.78
CA ALA A 391 -4.25 20.90 4.07
C ALA A 391 -3.98 21.30 2.61
N GLY A 392 -2.74 21.16 2.17
CA GLY A 392 -2.28 21.56 0.84
C GLY A 392 -2.19 23.07 0.58
N ALA A 393 -2.54 23.96 1.53
CA ALA A 393 -2.42 25.42 1.34
C ALA A 393 -0.97 25.86 1.10
N SER A 394 -0.02 25.25 1.81
CA SER A 394 1.42 25.49 1.61
C SER A 394 1.91 25.01 0.25
N VAL A 395 1.40 23.87 -0.24
CA VAL A 395 1.72 23.34 -1.58
C VAL A 395 1.17 24.26 -2.66
N TYR A 396 -0.09 24.69 -2.53
CA TYR A 396 -0.67 25.68 -3.44
C TYR A 396 0.14 26.97 -3.46
N SER A 397 0.43 27.54 -2.28
CA SER A 397 1.11 28.84 -2.17
C SER A 397 2.50 28.86 -2.84
N ALA A 398 3.19 27.72 -2.87
CA ALA A 398 4.47 27.53 -3.55
C ALA A 398 4.33 27.15 -5.04
N SER A 399 3.12 26.90 -5.54
CA SER A 399 2.87 26.45 -6.91
C SER A 399 3.06 27.59 -7.93
N LYS A 400 3.31 27.20 -9.19
CA LYS A 400 3.36 28.13 -10.32
C LYS A 400 2.02 28.88 -10.49
N LEU A 401 0.91 28.17 -10.31
CA LEU A 401 -0.43 28.75 -10.40
C LEU A 401 -0.63 29.88 -9.39
N ALA A 402 -0.24 29.67 -8.11
CA ALA A 402 -0.34 30.72 -7.09
C ALA A 402 0.60 31.92 -7.37
N ALA A 403 1.77 31.66 -7.99
CA ALA A 403 2.67 32.74 -8.41
C ALA A 403 2.10 33.57 -9.55
N GLU A 404 1.35 32.95 -10.46
CA GLU A 404 0.66 33.63 -11.56
C GLU A 404 -0.59 34.38 -11.06
N GLU A 405 -1.36 33.81 -10.11
CA GLU A 405 -2.52 34.48 -9.51
C GLU A 405 -2.13 35.66 -8.63
N PHE A 406 -1.02 35.57 -7.90
CA PHE A 406 -0.58 36.54 -6.91
C PHE A 406 0.92 36.88 -7.03
N PRO A 407 1.37 37.48 -8.13
CA PRO A 407 2.78 37.78 -8.34
C PRO A 407 3.33 38.80 -7.32
N GLN A 408 2.44 39.62 -6.74
CA GLN A 408 2.79 40.67 -5.77
C GLN A 408 2.91 40.19 -4.33
N TYR A 409 2.45 38.97 -4.00
CA TYR A 409 2.49 38.43 -2.65
C TYR A 409 3.52 37.31 -2.52
N ASP A 410 4.13 37.22 -1.35
CA ASP A 410 5.02 36.12 -1.01
C ASP A 410 4.24 34.82 -0.77
N VAL A 411 4.96 33.72 -0.68
CA VAL A 411 4.40 32.38 -0.47
C VAL A 411 3.53 32.31 0.80
N ASN A 412 3.93 33.02 1.86
CA ASN A 412 3.22 32.97 3.14
C ASN A 412 1.86 33.68 3.07
N LEU A 413 1.77 34.85 2.40
CA LEU A 413 0.53 35.59 2.25
C LEU A 413 -0.46 34.87 1.32
N ARG A 414 0.03 34.17 0.28
CA ARG A 414 -0.80 33.37 -0.62
C ARG A 414 -1.55 32.27 0.12
N SER A 415 -0.93 31.67 1.16
CA SER A 415 -1.57 30.69 2.02
C SER A 415 -2.79 31.26 2.75
N ALA A 416 -2.65 32.45 3.36
CA ALA A 416 -3.74 33.13 4.05
C ALA A 416 -4.90 33.50 3.10
N VAL A 417 -4.59 33.90 1.86
CA VAL A 417 -5.60 34.15 0.80
C VAL A 417 -6.37 32.85 0.49
N SER A 418 -5.65 31.74 0.31
CA SER A 418 -6.27 30.45 0.05
C SER A 418 -7.20 30.02 1.19
N ILE A 419 -6.79 30.19 2.45
CA ILE A 419 -7.63 29.89 3.63
C ILE A 419 -8.92 30.71 3.62
N ALA A 420 -8.84 32.01 3.32
CA ALA A 420 -10.03 32.86 3.21
C ALA A 420 -10.99 32.38 2.10
N ARG A 421 -10.46 32.10 0.91
CA ARG A 421 -11.24 31.63 -0.24
C ARG A 421 -11.83 30.25 -0.04
N ARG A 422 -11.17 29.36 0.72
CA ARG A 422 -11.73 28.04 1.07
C ARG A 422 -13.01 28.13 1.88
N LEU A 423 -13.21 29.19 2.68
CA LEU A 423 -14.47 29.40 3.35
C LEU A 423 -15.54 29.89 2.36
N GLN A 424 -15.17 30.73 1.40
CA GLN A 424 -16.10 31.30 0.42
C GLN A 424 -16.53 30.28 -0.63
N ASP A 425 -15.58 29.53 -1.20
CA ASP A 425 -15.79 28.48 -2.20
C ASP A 425 -14.73 27.38 -2.08
N PRO A 426 -14.98 26.37 -1.22
CA PRO A 426 -14.01 25.31 -0.98
C PRO A 426 -13.62 24.55 -2.24
N LEU A 427 -14.57 24.24 -3.11
CA LEU A 427 -14.31 23.47 -4.32
C LEU A 427 -13.39 24.24 -5.29
N ALA A 428 -13.68 25.52 -5.53
CA ALA A 428 -12.88 26.35 -6.44
C ALA A 428 -11.41 26.48 -6.00
N GLU A 429 -11.14 26.44 -4.70
CA GLU A 429 -9.78 26.50 -4.17
C GLU A 429 -9.10 25.12 -4.12
N LEU A 430 -9.82 24.08 -3.65
CA LEU A 430 -9.22 22.76 -3.44
C LEU A 430 -8.88 22.05 -4.76
N VAL A 431 -9.61 22.29 -5.84
CA VAL A 431 -9.29 21.73 -7.18
C VAL A 431 -8.00 22.27 -7.80
N LYS A 432 -7.46 23.37 -7.25
CA LYS A 432 -6.15 23.92 -7.66
C LYS A 432 -4.97 23.13 -7.07
N ILE A 433 -5.23 22.28 -6.12
CA ILE A 433 -4.23 21.52 -5.35
C ILE A 433 -4.20 20.10 -5.85
N ASP A 434 -3.00 19.54 -6.00
CA ASP A 434 -2.88 18.10 -6.22
C ASP A 434 -3.56 17.35 -5.07
N PRO A 435 -4.55 16.48 -5.34
CA PRO A 435 -5.28 15.75 -4.30
C PRO A 435 -4.39 14.99 -3.33
N LYS A 436 -3.20 14.55 -3.76
CA LYS A 436 -2.21 13.91 -2.89
C LYS A 436 -1.64 14.83 -1.82
N ALA A 437 -1.63 16.13 -2.06
CA ALA A 437 -1.19 17.12 -1.09
C ALA A 437 -2.25 17.42 -0.02
N ILE A 438 -3.49 16.94 -0.22
CA ILE A 438 -4.56 17.03 0.76
C ILE A 438 -4.46 15.80 1.67
N GLY A 439 -4.19 16.01 2.97
CA GLY A 439 -4.09 14.92 3.94
C GLY A 439 -5.45 14.29 4.20
N VAL A 440 -5.70 13.11 3.65
CA VAL A 440 -6.97 12.38 3.77
C VAL A 440 -6.83 11.05 4.53
N GLY A 441 -5.59 10.66 4.91
CA GLY A 441 -5.38 9.45 5.69
C GLY A 441 -3.94 9.26 6.19
N GLN A 442 -3.81 8.51 7.28
CA GLN A 442 -2.56 8.34 8.03
C GLN A 442 -1.43 7.68 7.23
N TYR A 443 -1.77 6.73 6.34
CA TYR A 443 -0.81 5.94 5.55
C TYR A 443 -0.71 6.38 4.09
N GLN A 444 -1.22 7.56 3.77
CA GLN A 444 -1.30 8.05 2.39
C GLN A 444 0.05 8.04 1.66
N HIS A 445 1.14 8.42 2.34
CA HIS A 445 2.49 8.44 1.78
C HIS A 445 3.14 7.05 1.61
N ASP A 446 2.50 6.00 2.13
CA ASP A 446 2.99 4.63 1.99
C ASP A 446 2.31 3.89 0.83
N MET A 447 1.30 4.52 0.21
CA MET A 447 0.52 3.91 -0.87
C MET A 447 1.26 3.90 -2.20
N PRO A 448 0.94 2.93 -3.08
CA PRO A 448 1.39 2.95 -4.47
C PRO A 448 0.92 4.23 -5.17
N GLU A 449 1.86 5.04 -5.63
CA GLU A 449 1.59 6.39 -6.13
C GLU A 449 0.58 6.42 -7.29
N LYS A 450 0.74 5.52 -8.26
CA LYS A 450 -0.15 5.46 -9.45
C LYS A 450 -1.60 5.15 -9.10
N GLU A 451 -1.80 4.24 -8.16
CA GLU A 451 -3.15 3.82 -7.72
C GLU A 451 -3.81 4.93 -6.90
N LEU A 452 -3.03 5.57 -6.03
CA LEU A 452 -3.48 6.71 -5.25
C LEU A 452 -3.88 7.88 -6.17
N ASP A 453 -3.06 8.21 -7.16
CA ASP A 453 -3.33 9.28 -8.15
C ASP A 453 -4.63 9.00 -8.92
N ALA A 454 -4.79 7.77 -9.42
CA ALA A 454 -5.98 7.40 -10.16
C ALA A 454 -7.25 7.50 -9.30
N ALA A 455 -7.18 7.05 -8.05
CA ALA A 455 -8.33 7.07 -7.13
C ALA A 455 -8.70 8.49 -6.72
N LEU A 456 -7.74 9.30 -6.24
CA LEU A 456 -7.99 10.66 -5.78
C LEU A 456 -8.35 11.61 -6.93
N GLY A 457 -7.65 11.51 -8.08
CA GLY A 457 -7.98 12.27 -9.29
C GLY A 457 -9.37 11.94 -9.83
N GLY A 458 -9.84 10.72 -9.60
CA GLY A 458 -11.20 10.32 -9.95
C GLY A 458 -12.30 10.92 -9.05
N VAL A 459 -11.97 11.39 -7.85
CA VAL A 459 -12.91 12.10 -6.96
C VAL A 459 -13.08 13.54 -7.40
N VAL A 460 -11.99 14.22 -7.79
CA VAL A 460 -11.96 15.58 -8.32
C VAL A 460 -12.64 15.65 -9.68
#